data_cc314a264c4435bafac0d5e03fd25892
#
_entry.id   cc314a264c4435bafac0d5e03fd25892
#
_cell.length_a   1.000
_cell.length_b   1.000
_cell.length_c   1.000
_cell.angle_alpha   90.00
_cell.angle_beta   90.00
_cell.angle_gamma   90.00
#
_symmetry.space_group_name_H-M   'P 1'
#
loop_
_entity.id
_entity.type
_entity.pdbx_description
1 polymer ?
#
loop_
_entity_poly.entity_id
_entity_poly.type
_entity_poly.pdbx_seq_one_letter_code
_entity_poly.pdbx_strand_id
1 'polypeptide(L)'
;MRKNVKRLLCGLLAAALLIPAAAAAPASGQKAKLSDIQGHWAERQIEQAVTEGWVDGYPDGSFHPDDTITQAEFTKLLLAAFQLTPDSDTVAWMKSIAAYPHDKGGYMDIEPYTPTLSDMKGHWLTKQGWLDAAIYSGILVPADHTGGKYGPDLPVRRYTMALQAIRAMGFVGAAETVSTADLAFSDNAEIQEWVKGYVKLATQYGVMNGYPDGSFGPKRTATRAEAVVTVARALDYNRGDGEIQASMELYRYFAYPHGSESAEPFVTNRVRMLAADGRIYVNARDLFTEIGVDGGWRWFPTRQVLYVSGGNTSYKFQMGNDYWVGRSQQDFAYAEPTPRDNELLGIVRFYNGNPMLPLHDFNRPVHSLEGFLWSNFQGEWDAATRTLSFSICDPTPNGS
;
A
#
# COMPACT_ATOMS: atom_id res chain seq x y z
N MET A 1 84.45 -1.19 -25.45
CA MET A 1 84.08 -2.07 -24.39
C MET A 1 82.52 -2.22 -24.35
N ARG A 2 82.02 -3.35 -24.88
CA ARG A 2 80.63 -3.66 -25.04
C ARG A 2 80.25 -4.69 -23.99
N LYS A 3 79.29 -4.37 -23.10
CA LYS A 3 78.74 -5.34 -22.16
C LYS A 3 77.39 -5.86 -22.66
N ASN A 4 77.34 -7.16 -22.92
CA ASN A 4 76.12 -7.91 -23.27
C ASN A 4 75.21 -8.05 -22.09
N VAL A 5 73.96 -7.69 -22.28
CA VAL A 5 72.88 -8.00 -21.33
C VAL A 5 72.03 -9.14 -21.91
N LYS A 6 72.11 -10.27 -21.26
CA LYS A 6 71.31 -11.46 -21.59
C LYS A 6 69.82 -11.19 -21.16
N ARG A 7 68.91 -11.33 -22.12
CA ARG A 7 67.44 -11.32 -21.88
C ARG A 7 67.05 -12.70 -21.36
N LEU A 8 66.56 -12.74 -20.14
CA LEU A 8 65.79 -13.88 -19.59
C LEU A 8 64.35 -13.77 -20.08
N LEU A 9 63.93 -14.76 -20.88
CA LEU A 9 62.51 -14.96 -21.17
C LEU A 9 61.88 -15.67 -19.94
N CYS A 10 61.04 -14.98 -19.18
CA CYS A 10 60.09 -15.62 -18.25
C CYS A 10 58.82 -15.89 -19.03
N GLY A 11 58.54 -17.17 -19.24
CA GLY A 11 57.25 -17.63 -19.76
C GLY A 11 56.14 -17.43 -18.75
N LEU A 12 55.20 -16.57 -19.06
CA LEU A 12 53.93 -16.47 -18.35
C LEU A 12 52.96 -17.52 -18.92
N LEU A 13 52.76 -18.60 -18.16
CA LEU A 13 51.57 -19.46 -18.36
C LEU A 13 50.33 -18.65 -18.08
N ALA A 14 49.60 -18.27 -19.12
CA ALA A 14 48.25 -17.75 -18.99
C ALA A 14 47.30 -18.91 -18.63
N ALA A 15 46.98 -19.05 -17.35
CA ALA A 15 45.85 -19.88 -16.91
C ALA A 15 44.58 -19.17 -17.38
N ALA A 16 43.96 -19.69 -18.43
CA ALA A 16 42.62 -19.29 -18.85
C ALA A 16 41.62 -19.72 -17.73
N LEU A 17 41.25 -18.79 -16.89
CA LEU A 17 40.09 -18.91 -16.05
C LEU A 17 38.85 -18.92 -16.98
N LEU A 18 38.29 -20.12 -17.18
CA LEU A 18 36.93 -20.29 -17.71
C LEU A 18 35.97 -19.70 -16.71
N ILE A 19 35.60 -18.42 -16.89
CA ILE A 19 34.43 -17.81 -16.27
C ILE A 19 33.25 -18.52 -16.92
N PRO A 20 32.40 -19.23 -16.18
CA PRO A 20 31.14 -19.70 -16.77
C PRO A 20 30.41 -18.49 -17.28
N ALA A 21 30.04 -18.50 -18.56
CA ALA A 21 29.19 -17.48 -19.17
C ALA A 21 27.93 -17.38 -18.30
N ALA A 22 27.77 -16.26 -17.58
CA ALA A 22 26.51 -15.89 -17.00
C ALA A 22 25.50 -15.95 -18.15
N ALA A 23 24.52 -16.80 -18.04
CA ALA A 23 23.43 -16.87 -18.99
C ALA A 23 22.88 -15.45 -19.10
N ALA A 24 23.04 -14.85 -20.27
CA ALA A 24 22.46 -13.57 -20.57
C ALA A 24 20.96 -13.66 -20.29
N ALA A 25 20.47 -12.77 -19.46
CA ALA A 25 19.04 -12.58 -19.29
C ALA A 25 18.44 -12.40 -20.70
N PRO A 26 17.33 -13.05 -21.03
CA PRO A 26 16.75 -12.89 -22.36
C PRO A 26 16.39 -11.42 -22.55
N ALA A 27 16.93 -10.84 -23.62
CA ALA A 27 16.56 -9.53 -24.10
C ALA A 27 15.04 -9.49 -24.26
N SER A 28 14.43 -8.36 -23.94
CA SER A 28 13.02 -8.01 -24.11
C SER A 28 12.40 -8.67 -25.35
N GLY A 29 11.73 -9.80 -25.14
CA GLY A 29 11.05 -10.57 -26.18
C GLY A 29 10.04 -11.48 -25.52
N GLN A 30 8.83 -11.44 -25.99
CA GLN A 30 7.66 -12.27 -25.68
C GLN A 30 7.89 -13.29 -24.55
N LYS A 31 7.34 -13.02 -23.36
CA LYS A 31 7.32 -14.01 -22.28
C LYS A 31 6.74 -15.31 -22.85
N ALA A 32 7.42 -16.43 -22.60
CA ALA A 32 7.02 -17.72 -23.14
C ALA A 32 5.57 -17.99 -22.78
N LYS A 33 4.78 -18.41 -23.79
CA LYS A 33 3.38 -18.79 -23.57
C LYS A 33 3.35 -19.96 -22.60
N LEU A 34 2.62 -19.82 -21.51
CA LEU A 34 2.44 -20.87 -20.52
C LEU A 34 1.69 -22.06 -21.12
N SER A 35 2.17 -23.26 -20.88
CA SER A 35 1.73 -24.47 -21.62
C SER A 35 0.41 -25.04 -21.10
N ASP A 36 0.06 -24.78 -19.85
CA ASP A 36 -1.00 -25.46 -19.11
C ASP A 36 -2.18 -24.57 -18.70
N ILE A 37 -2.22 -23.33 -19.21
CA ILE A 37 -3.33 -22.41 -18.91
C ILE A 37 -4.33 -22.26 -20.07
N GLN A 38 -4.04 -22.82 -21.24
CA GLN A 38 -4.90 -22.69 -22.42
C GLN A 38 -6.28 -23.31 -22.17
N GLY A 39 -7.35 -22.49 -22.29
CA GLY A 39 -8.72 -22.91 -22.00
C GLY A 39 -9.05 -23.00 -20.52
N HIS A 40 -8.10 -22.69 -19.64
CA HIS A 40 -8.36 -22.61 -18.20
C HIS A 40 -9.21 -21.37 -17.88
N TRP A 41 -10.13 -21.46 -16.94
CA TRP A 41 -11.04 -20.36 -16.57
C TRP A 41 -10.34 -19.07 -16.15
N ALA A 42 -9.11 -19.15 -15.65
CA ALA A 42 -8.27 -18.02 -15.22
C ALA A 42 -7.18 -17.63 -16.24
N GLU A 43 -7.20 -18.22 -17.46
CA GLU A 43 -6.16 -17.98 -18.49
C GLU A 43 -5.84 -16.49 -18.65
N ARG A 44 -6.87 -15.67 -18.87
CA ARG A 44 -6.72 -14.23 -19.11
C ARG A 44 -6.04 -13.52 -17.95
N GLN A 45 -6.45 -13.79 -16.70
CA GLN A 45 -5.88 -13.13 -15.52
C GLN A 45 -4.44 -13.58 -15.26
N ILE A 46 -4.14 -14.85 -15.54
CA ILE A 46 -2.77 -15.38 -15.41
C ILE A 46 -1.86 -14.73 -16.45
N GLU A 47 -2.29 -14.65 -17.72
CA GLU A 47 -1.52 -13.97 -18.78
C GLU A 47 -1.27 -12.50 -18.46
N GLN A 48 -2.29 -11.80 -17.97
CA GLN A 48 -2.16 -10.41 -17.52
C GLN A 48 -1.14 -10.29 -16.38
N ALA A 49 -1.25 -11.12 -15.34
CA ALA A 49 -0.36 -11.13 -14.19
C ALA A 49 1.11 -11.36 -14.56
N VAL A 50 1.34 -12.29 -15.50
CA VAL A 50 2.68 -12.56 -16.05
C VAL A 50 3.17 -11.37 -16.88
N THR A 51 2.31 -10.74 -17.65
CA THR A 51 2.66 -9.56 -18.48
C THR A 51 3.02 -8.37 -17.61
N GLU A 52 2.23 -8.11 -16.55
CA GLU A 52 2.48 -7.05 -15.57
C GLU A 52 3.68 -7.38 -14.65
N GLY A 53 4.14 -8.63 -14.61
CA GLY A 53 5.39 -9.04 -13.96
C GLY A 53 5.29 -9.28 -12.45
N TRP A 54 4.08 -9.43 -11.89
CA TRP A 54 3.91 -9.73 -10.47
C TRP A 54 3.73 -11.23 -10.18
N VAL A 55 3.63 -12.07 -11.21
CA VAL A 55 3.69 -13.52 -11.10
C VAL A 55 4.55 -14.11 -12.23
N ASP A 56 5.21 -15.22 -11.97
CA ASP A 56 5.99 -15.97 -12.93
C ASP A 56 5.45 -17.40 -13.05
N GLY A 57 5.64 -17.99 -14.24
CA GLY A 57 5.53 -19.43 -14.44
C GLY A 57 6.77 -20.17 -13.94
N TYR A 58 6.74 -21.47 -14.07
CA TYR A 58 7.87 -22.36 -13.75
C TYR A 58 8.88 -22.40 -14.91
N PRO A 59 10.12 -22.81 -14.63
CA PRO A 59 11.18 -22.91 -15.67
C PRO A 59 10.86 -23.87 -16.82
N ASP A 60 9.95 -24.83 -16.60
CA ASP A 60 9.46 -25.77 -17.63
C ASP A 60 8.40 -25.16 -18.55
N GLY A 61 8.01 -23.90 -18.33
CA GLY A 61 7.00 -23.19 -19.10
C GLY A 61 5.57 -23.49 -18.65
N SER A 62 5.36 -24.12 -17.50
CA SER A 62 4.05 -24.33 -16.87
C SER A 62 3.69 -23.23 -15.88
N PHE A 63 2.43 -23.18 -15.46
CA PHE A 63 1.94 -22.32 -14.38
C PHE A 63 1.42 -23.10 -13.18
N HIS A 64 0.93 -24.29 -13.41
CA HIS A 64 0.24 -25.14 -12.43
C HIS A 64 -0.97 -24.46 -11.78
N PRO A 65 -1.98 -24.05 -12.56
CA PRO A 65 -3.08 -23.22 -12.09
C PRO A 65 -3.91 -23.86 -10.98
N ASP A 66 -4.06 -25.19 -11.00
CA ASP A 66 -4.86 -25.95 -10.06
C ASP A 66 -4.10 -26.43 -8.80
N ASP A 67 -2.78 -26.21 -8.76
CA ASP A 67 -2.00 -26.54 -7.58
C ASP A 67 -2.32 -25.58 -6.42
N THR A 68 -2.28 -26.09 -5.19
CA THR A 68 -2.46 -25.25 -4.01
C THR A 68 -1.32 -24.26 -3.87
N ILE A 69 -1.63 -23.04 -3.43
CA ILE A 69 -0.65 -22.01 -3.10
C ILE A 69 -0.46 -21.90 -1.59
N THR A 70 0.77 -21.73 -1.14
CA THR A 70 1.09 -21.56 0.28
C THR A 70 0.79 -20.12 0.76
N GLN A 71 0.69 -19.94 2.09
CA GLN A 71 0.52 -18.60 2.69
C GLN A 71 1.67 -17.66 2.31
N ALA A 72 2.91 -18.14 2.32
CA ALA A 72 4.06 -17.32 1.95
C ALA A 72 4.05 -16.91 0.47
N GLU A 73 3.70 -17.83 -0.42
CA GLU A 73 3.61 -17.55 -1.85
C GLU A 73 2.48 -16.56 -2.15
N PHE A 74 1.31 -16.71 -1.52
CA PHE A 74 0.20 -15.77 -1.68
C PHE A 74 0.58 -14.37 -1.17
N THR A 75 1.22 -14.27 0.00
CA THR A 75 1.67 -12.99 0.55
C THR A 75 2.68 -12.30 -0.38
N LYS A 76 3.67 -13.04 -0.90
CA LYS A 76 4.62 -12.51 -1.87
C LYS A 76 3.92 -12.02 -3.15
N LEU A 77 3.01 -12.84 -3.70
CA LEU A 77 2.26 -12.53 -4.90
C LEU A 77 1.47 -11.23 -4.74
N LEU A 78 0.76 -11.09 -3.61
CA LEU A 78 -0.01 -9.89 -3.28
C LEU A 78 0.88 -8.65 -3.15
N LEU A 79 2.00 -8.75 -2.41
CA LEU A 79 2.95 -7.65 -2.26
C LEU A 79 3.56 -7.21 -3.60
N ALA A 80 3.94 -8.16 -4.44
CA ALA A 80 4.50 -7.88 -5.76
C ALA A 80 3.49 -7.13 -6.64
N ALA A 81 2.23 -7.59 -6.65
CA ALA A 81 1.15 -7.00 -7.41
C ALA A 81 0.84 -5.55 -6.98
N PHE A 82 0.88 -5.27 -5.67
CA PHE A 82 0.66 -3.95 -5.10
C PHE A 82 1.93 -3.07 -5.03
N GLN A 83 3.03 -3.49 -5.68
CA GLN A 83 4.32 -2.78 -5.71
C GLN A 83 4.92 -2.52 -4.30
N LEU A 84 4.61 -3.37 -3.36
CA LEU A 84 5.13 -3.38 -1.98
C LEU A 84 6.33 -4.34 -1.86
N THR A 85 7.26 -4.24 -2.80
CA THR A 85 8.45 -5.12 -2.82
C THR A 85 9.44 -4.70 -1.74
N PRO A 86 10.32 -5.60 -1.27
CA PRO A 86 11.30 -5.31 -0.22
C PRO A 86 12.22 -4.13 -0.52
N ASP A 87 12.46 -3.86 -1.80
CA ASP A 87 13.31 -2.78 -2.32
C ASP A 87 12.52 -1.53 -2.73
N SER A 88 11.21 -1.50 -2.57
CA SER A 88 10.40 -0.34 -2.93
C SER A 88 10.62 0.83 -1.95
N ASP A 89 10.65 2.05 -2.50
CA ASP A 89 10.73 3.29 -1.71
C ASP A 89 9.58 3.41 -0.71
N THR A 90 8.42 2.89 -1.06
CA THR A 90 7.22 2.91 -0.20
C THR A 90 7.43 2.06 1.06
N VAL A 91 7.93 0.82 0.91
CA VAL A 91 8.22 -0.06 2.05
C VAL A 91 9.35 0.51 2.91
N ALA A 92 10.41 1.03 2.27
CA ALA A 92 11.51 1.69 2.98
C ALA A 92 11.02 2.89 3.81
N TRP A 93 10.13 3.70 3.22
CA TRP A 93 9.52 4.83 3.91
C TRP A 93 8.62 4.39 5.06
N MET A 94 7.69 3.45 4.84
CA MET A 94 6.82 2.90 5.90
C MET A 94 7.64 2.34 7.06
N LYS A 95 8.74 1.64 6.77
CA LYS A 95 9.64 1.09 7.77
C LYS A 95 10.33 2.20 8.58
N SER A 96 10.75 3.28 7.93
CA SER A 96 11.46 4.40 8.58
C SER A 96 10.58 5.21 9.54
N ILE A 97 9.26 5.21 9.34
CA ILE A 97 8.28 5.95 10.14
C ILE A 97 7.38 5.02 10.98
N ALA A 98 7.66 3.71 10.98
CA ALA A 98 6.86 2.74 11.72
C ALA A 98 6.91 3.01 13.22
N ALA A 99 5.73 3.05 13.85
CA ALA A 99 5.56 3.23 15.28
C ALA A 99 4.63 2.14 15.83
N TYR A 100 4.86 1.74 17.06
CA TYR A 100 4.04 0.75 17.74
C TYR A 100 3.59 1.30 19.09
N PRO A 101 2.29 1.25 19.40
CA PRO A 101 1.82 1.68 20.70
C PRO A 101 2.32 0.71 21.78
N HIS A 102 2.99 1.23 22.80
CA HIS A 102 3.25 0.48 24.01
C HIS A 102 2.00 0.48 24.91
N ASP A 103 1.68 -0.67 25.51
CA ASP A 103 0.56 -0.84 26.45
C ASP A 103 0.73 -0.07 27.78
N LYS A 104 1.80 0.70 27.92
CA LYS A 104 2.12 1.47 29.14
C LYS A 104 2.02 2.97 28.87
N GLY A 105 0.84 3.45 29.07
CA GLY A 105 0.41 4.83 29.31
C GLY A 105 1.37 5.97 28.99
N GLY A 106 1.12 6.71 27.91
CA GLY A 106 1.33 8.14 27.91
C GLY A 106 2.42 8.74 27.03
N TYR A 107 3.33 7.98 26.43
CA TYR A 107 4.23 8.48 25.37
C TYR A 107 4.43 7.41 24.32
N MET A 108 4.32 7.80 23.05
CA MET A 108 4.63 6.91 21.94
C MET A 108 6.16 6.80 21.82
N ASP A 109 6.75 5.86 22.55
CA ASP A 109 8.13 5.50 22.33
C ASP A 109 8.26 4.75 21.01
N ILE A 110 9.13 5.23 20.13
CA ILE A 110 9.46 4.58 18.87
C ILE A 110 10.49 3.50 19.20
N GLU A 111 10.04 2.32 19.59
CA GLU A 111 10.92 1.17 19.65
C GLU A 111 10.82 0.39 18.32
N PRO A 112 11.94 -0.09 17.78
CA PRO A 112 11.89 -0.93 16.59
C PRO A 112 11.11 -2.21 16.93
N TYR A 113 9.99 -2.39 16.25
CA TYR A 113 9.21 -3.61 16.37
C TYR A 113 10.01 -4.79 15.81
N THR A 114 10.25 -5.76 16.65
CA THR A 114 10.74 -7.08 16.24
C THR A 114 9.58 -8.06 16.29
N PRO A 115 8.83 -8.24 15.20
CA PRO A 115 7.78 -9.22 15.14
C PRO A 115 8.40 -10.62 15.23
N THR A 116 8.08 -11.34 16.28
CA THR A 116 8.56 -12.69 16.47
C THR A 116 7.52 -13.72 16.02
N LEU A 117 7.49 -13.99 14.73
CA LEU A 117 6.86 -15.20 14.22
C LEU A 117 7.90 -16.30 14.24
N SER A 118 7.76 -17.22 15.18
CA SER A 118 8.81 -18.18 15.52
C SER A 118 9.18 -19.16 14.40
N ASP A 119 8.24 -19.43 13.51
CA ASP A 119 8.40 -20.32 12.35
C ASP A 119 8.91 -19.59 11.08
N MET A 120 9.11 -18.27 11.17
CA MET A 120 9.63 -17.48 10.05
C MET A 120 11.15 -17.40 10.04
N LYS A 121 11.81 -17.82 11.13
CA LYS A 121 13.27 -17.77 11.23
C LYS A 121 13.92 -18.68 10.18
N GLY A 122 14.66 -18.05 9.27
CA GLY A 122 15.35 -18.77 8.19
C GLY A 122 14.49 -19.16 7.00
N HIS A 123 13.19 -18.85 7.02
CA HIS A 123 12.32 -19.02 5.86
C HIS A 123 12.71 -18.06 4.72
N TRP A 124 12.48 -18.45 3.47
CA TRP A 124 12.87 -17.64 2.29
C TRP A 124 12.18 -16.29 2.25
N LEU A 125 10.92 -16.20 2.70
CA LEU A 125 10.15 -14.93 2.79
C LEU A 125 10.88 -13.91 3.67
N THR A 126 11.48 -14.36 4.79
CA THR A 126 12.29 -13.53 5.69
C THR A 126 13.63 -13.16 5.06
N LYS A 127 14.35 -14.17 4.51
CA LYS A 127 15.67 -13.96 3.92
C LYS A 127 15.66 -12.97 2.75
N GLN A 128 14.57 -12.92 2.01
CA GLN A 128 14.40 -12.04 0.86
C GLN A 128 13.72 -10.70 1.21
N GLY A 129 13.42 -10.45 2.50
CA GLY A 129 12.81 -9.19 2.95
C GLY A 129 11.30 -9.06 2.77
N TRP A 130 10.63 -10.06 2.18
CA TRP A 130 9.19 -10.03 1.95
C TRP A 130 8.37 -10.04 3.25
N LEU A 131 8.88 -10.68 4.31
CA LEU A 131 8.21 -10.65 5.61
C LEU A 131 8.17 -9.23 6.18
N ASP A 132 9.29 -8.52 6.15
CA ASP A 132 9.35 -7.12 6.56
C ASP A 132 8.37 -6.26 5.74
N ALA A 133 8.38 -6.43 4.42
CA ALA A 133 7.45 -5.72 3.54
C ALA A 133 5.98 -5.97 3.92
N ALA A 134 5.60 -7.22 4.19
CA ALA A 134 4.25 -7.58 4.61
C ALA A 134 3.85 -6.98 5.96
N ILE A 135 4.78 -6.92 6.90
CA ILE A 135 4.52 -6.40 8.24
C ILE A 135 4.45 -4.88 8.23
N TYR A 136 5.43 -4.20 7.61
CA TYR A 136 5.47 -2.73 7.60
C TYR A 136 4.36 -2.12 6.72
N SER A 137 3.85 -2.84 5.72
CA SER A 137 2.65 -2.43 4.98
C SER A 137 1.34 -2.73 5.72
N GLY A 138 1.38 -3.49 6.81
CA GLY A 138 0.19 -3.88 7.57
C GLY A 138 -0.65 -4.98 6.91
N ILE A 139 -0.11 -5.65 5.88
CA ILE A 139 -0.79 -6.79 5.24
C ILE A 139 -0.75 -8.02 6.13
N LEU A 140 0.41 -8.28 6.76
CA LEU A 140 0.58 -9.33 7.75
C LEU A 140 0.75 -8.69 9.13
N VAL A 141 -0.16 -9.02 10.03
CA VAL A 141 -0.13 -8.54 11.41
C VAL A 141 0.21 -9.72 12.32
N PRO A 142 1.38 -9.72 12.97
CA PRO A 142 1.81 -10.85 13.81
C PRO A 142 0.85 -11.18 14.94
N ALA A 143 0.12 -10.20 15.48
CA ALA A 143 -0.86 -10.41 16.54
C ALA A 143 -2.06 -11.27 16.11
N ASP A 144 -2.35 -11.38 14.81
CA ASP A 144 -3.42 -12.24 14.30
C ASP A 144 -3.07 -13.73 14.43
N HIS A 145 -1.79 -14.06 14.68
CA HIS A 145 -1.29 -15.41 14.66
C HIS A 145 -1.12 -15.97 16.07
N THR A 146 -2.13 -16.73 16.51
CA THR A 146 -2.13 -17.39 17.83
C THR A 146 -0.89 -18.27 18.00
N GLY A 147 -0.18 -18.09 19.10
CA GLY A 147 1.06 -18.83 19.39
C GLY A 147 2.29 -18.37 18.60
N GLY A 148 2.22 -17.19 17.93
CA GLY A 148 3.34 -16.60 17.23
C GLY A 148 3.83 -17.42 16.04
N LYS A 149 2.94 -18.10 15.33
CA LYS A 149 3.25 -18.92 14.14
C LYS A 149 2.41 -18.49 12.97
N TYR A 150 3.07 -18.18 11.87
CA TYR A 150 2.44 -17.80 10.60
C TYR A 150 1.98 -18.99 9.77
N GLY A 151 2.74 -20.08 9.79
CA GLY A 151 2.52 -21.26 8.96
C GLY A 151 2.83 -21.01 7.48
N PRO A 152 4.04 -20.51 7.12
CA PRO A 152 4.34 -20.02 5.78
C PRO A 152 4.13 -21.06 4.68
N ASP A 153 4.44 -22.33 4.95
CA ASP A 153 4.36 -23.45 3.99
C ASP A 153 2.98 -24.14 3.98
N LEU A 154 2.05 -23.70 4.85
CA LEU A 154 0.68 -24.23 4.82
C LEU A 154 -0.10 -23.64 3.64
N PRO A 155 -1.00 -24.43 3.02
CA PRO A 155 -1.91 -23.89 2.01
C PRO A 155 -2.69 -22.69 2.52
N VAL A 156 -2.75 -21.61 1.73
CA VAL A 156 -3.50 -20.42 2.10
C VAL A 156 -5.00 -20.73 2.13
N ARG A 157 -5.69 -20.19 3.13
CA ARG A 157 -7.14 -20.33 3.26
C ARG A 157 -7.85 -19.13 2.67
N ARG A 158 -9.06 -19.33 2.20
CA ARG A 158 -9.85 -18.27 1.55
C ARG A 158 -10.11 -17.07 2.46
N TYR A 159 -10.34 -17.27 3.77
CA TYR A 159 -10.48 -16.14 4.69
C TYR A 159 -9.17 -15.33 4.82
N THR A 160 -8.00 -15.97 4.78
CA THR A 160 -6.69 -15.30 4.80
C THR A 160 -6.50 -14.46 3.53
N MET A 161 -6.92 -14.98 2.37
CA MET A 161 -6.87 -14.23 1.13
C MET A 161 -7.74 -12.97 1.18
N ALA A 162 -8.99 -13.08 1.66
CA ALA A 162 -9.88 -11.93 1.84
C ALA A 162 -9.26 -10.88 2.79
N LEU A 163 -8.75 -11.32 3.94
CA LEU A 163 -8.10 -10.47 4.92
C LEU A 163 -6.92 -9.69 4.31
N GLN A 164 -5.98 -10.41 3.70
CA GLN A 164 -4.77 -9.78 3.17
C GLN A 164 -5.05 -8.90 1.94
N ALA A 165 -5.99 -9.29 1.07
CA ALA A 165 -6.37 -8.48 -0.09
C ALA A 165 -6.99 -7.14 0.34
N ILE A 166 -7.93 -7.14 1.27
CA ILE A 166 -8.56 -5.92 1.79
C ILE A 166 -7.54 -5.02 2.52
N ARG A 167 -6.59 -5.61 3.24
CA ARG A 167 -5.47 -4.87 3.84
C ARG A 167 -4.54 -4.25 2.80
N ALA A 168 -4.23 -4.97 1.72
CA ALA A 168 -3.41 -4.44 0.64
C ALA A 168 -4.08 -3.28 -0.11
N MET A 169 -5.40 -3.30 -0.20
CA MET A 169 -6.19 -2.21 -0.75
C MET A 169 -6.29 -0.99 0.19
N GLY A 170 -5.93 -1.13 1.48
CA GLY A 170 -6.03 -0.06 2.47
C GLY A 170 -7.43 0.16 3.02
N PHE A 171 -8.20 -0.91 3.23
CA PHE A 171 -9.58 -0.82 3.74
C PHE A 171 -9.74 -1.43 5.14
N VAL A 172 -8.69 -1.39 5.97
CA VAL A 172 -8.73 -1.92 7.34
C VAL A 172 -9.83 -1.25 8.17
N GLY A 173 -9.85 0.08 8.21
CA GLY A 173 -10.84 0.79 8.99
C GLY A 173 -12.28 0.51 8.56
N ALA A 174 -12.53 0.42 7.24
CA ALA A 174 -13.83 0.03 6.72
C ALA A 174 -14.21 -1.40 7.14
N ALA A 175 -13.26 -2.34 7.09
CA ALA A 175 -13.51 -3.73 7.48
C ALA A 175 -13.81 -3.88 8.97
N GLU A 176 -13.21 -3.04 9.82
CA GLU A 176 -13.45 -3.06 11.26
C GLU A 176 -14.79 -2.43 11.66
N THR A 177 -15.35 -1.55 10.83
CA THR A 177 -16.57 -0.79 11.14
C THR A 177 -17.80 -1.22 10.36
N VAL A 178 -17.66 -1.96 9.26
CA VAL A 178 -18.78 -2.39 8.44
C VAL A 178 -19.69 -3.36 9.20
N SER A 179 -21.02 -3.13 9.14
CA SER A 179 -21.97 -4.10 9.71
C SER A 179 -21.90 -5.43 8.98
N THR A 180 -21.81 -6.52 9.71
CA THR A 180 -21.76 -7.89 9.18
C THR A 180 -23.06 -8.66 9.37
N ALA A 181 -24.11 -8.01 9.87
CA ALA A 181 -25.40 -8.63 10.18
C ALA A 181 -26.09 -9.25 8.93
N ASP A 182 -25.79 -8.71 7.75
CA ASP A 182 -26.34 -9.15 6.46
C ASP A 182 -25.39 -10.05 5.66
N LEU A 183 -24.34 -10.58 6.29
CA LEU A 183 -23.41 -11.51 5.63
C LEU A 183 -24.09 -12.89 5.47
N ALA A 184 -24.67 -13.14 4.30
CA ALA A 184 -25.61 -14.22 4.03
C ALA A 184 -24.95 -15.47 3.45
N PHE A 185 -23.83 -15.94 3.98
CA PHE A 185 -23.24 -17.21 3.61
C PHE A 185 -23.79 -18.36 4.47
N SER A 186 -24.08 -19.50 3.86
CA SER A 186 -24.59 -20.69 4.54
C SER A 186 -23.64 -21.21 5.64
N ASP A 187 -22.35 -20.94 5.49
CA ASP A 187 -21.28 -21.26 6.43
C ASP A 187 -20.77 -20.05 7.24
N ASN A 188 -21.60 -19.01 7.39
CA ASN A 188 -21.24 -17.78 8.11
C ASN A 188 -20.74 -18.05 9.55
N ALA A 189 -21.28 -19.07 10.22
CA ALA A 189 -20.83 -19.47 11.56
C ALA A 189 -19.37 -19.98 11.59
N GLU A 190 -18.79 -20.38 10.47
CA GLU A 190 -17.39 -20.79 10.36
C GLU A 190 -16.43 -19.63 10.14
N ILE A 191 -16.96 -18.45 9.79
CA ILE A 191 -16.16 -17.23 9.62
C ILE A 191 -15.94 -16.63 11.00
N GLN A 192 -14.67 -16.49 11.41
CA GLN A 192 -14.33 -15.87 12.68
C GLN A 192 -14.81 -14.42 12.72
N GLU A 193 -15.35 -13.96 13.86
CA GLU A 193 -16.01 -12.66 13.96
C GLU A 193 -15.12 -11.51 13.48
N TRP A 194 -13.88 -11.48 13.92
CA TRP A 194 -12.92 -10.44 13.56
C TRP A 194 -12.53 -10.41 12.07
N VAL A 195 -12.82 -11.46 11.30
CA VAL A 195 -12.54 -11.54 9.84
C VAL A 195 -13.79 -11.22 9.02
N LYS A 196 -14.98 -11.25 9.60
CA LYS A 196 -16.24 -11.08 8.86
C LYS A 196 -16.29 -9.79 8.03
N GLY A 197 -15.83 -8.67 8.58
CA GLY A 197 -15.79 -7.41 7.84
C GLY A 197 -14.90 -7.47 6.60
N TYR A 198 -13.76 -8.13 6.70
CA TYR A 198 -12.87 -8.33 5.54
C TYR A 198 -13.51 -9.23 4.48
N VAL A 199 -14.17 -10.31 4.89
CA VAL A 199 -14.92 -11.18 3.97
C VAL A 199 -16.06 -10.40 3.31
N LYS A 200 -16.80 -9.59 4.06
CA LYS A 200 -17.87 -8.76 3.53
C LYS A 200 -17.35 -7.78 2.48
N LEU A 201 -16.32 -7.03 2.78
CA LEU A 201 -15.75 -6.08 1.80
C LEU A 201 -15.16 -6.80 0.60
N ALA A 202 -14.46 -7.93 0.77
CA ALA A 202 -13.93 -8.70 -0.34
C ALA A 202 -15.03 -9.16 -1.31
N THR A 203 -16.21 -9.51 -0.79
CA THR A 203 -17.35 -9.90 -1.62
C THR A 203 -18.10 -8.70 -2.19
N GLN A 204 -18.27 -7.65 -1.42
CA GLN A 204 -18.91 -6.41 -1.86
C GLN A 204 -18.16 -5.72 -3.00
N TYR A 205 -16.84 -5.72 -2.95
CA TYR A 205 -15.97 -5.14 -3.98
C TYR A 205 -15.67 -6.11 -5.14
N GLY A 206 -16.29 -7.28 -5.13
CA GLY A 206 -16.10 -8.28 -6.19
C GLY A 206 -14.71 -8.92 -6.24
N VAL A 207 -13.87 -8.71 -5.21
CA VAL A 207 -12.54 -9.29 -5.09
C VAL A 207 -12.61 -10.82 -4.96
N MET A 208 -13.57 -11.29 -4.15
CA MET A 208 -13.87 -12.71 -3.98
C MET A 208 -15.38 -12.93 -4.08
N ASN A 209 -15.77 -14.11 -4.54
CA ASN A 209 -17.16 -14.54 -4.56
C ASN A 209 -17.38 -15.75 -3.66
N GLY A 210 -18.61 -15.96 -3.19
CA GLY A 210 -19.03 -17.24 -2.63
C GLY A 210 -19.15 -18.32 -3.69
N TYR A 211 -19.42 -19.53 -3.25
CA TYR A 211 -19.69 -20.68 -4.11
C TYR A 211 -21.17 -20.75 -4.50
N PRO A 212 -21.51 -21.51 -5.57
CA PRO A 212 -22.90 -21.68 -6.00
C PRO A 212 -23.82 -22.34 -4.96
N ASP A 213 -23.24 -23.06 -3.99
CA ASP A 213 -23.95 -23.67 -2.86
C ASP A 213 -24.32 -22.65 -1.73
N GLY A 214 -24.00 -21.37 -1.95
CA GLY A 214 -24.25 -20.29 -1.01
C GLY A 214 -23.21 -20.19 0.11
N SER A 215 -22.14 -21.00 0.10
CA SER A 215 -21.06 -20.91 1.07
C SER A 215 -19.96 -19.93 0.64
N PHE A 216 -19.22 -19.38 1.60
CA PHE A 216 -17.95 -18.66 1.35
C PHE A 216 -16.76 -19.61 1.30
N GLY A 217 -16.79 -20.70 2.07
CA GLY A 217 -15.70 -21.65 2.22
C GLY A 217 -14.49 -21.08 2.95
N PRO A 218 -14.64 -20.48 4.15
CA PRO A 218 -13.55 -19.72 4.78
C PRO A 218 -12.29 -20.57 5.04
N LYS A 219 -12.48 -21.85 5.33
CA LYS A 219 -11.40 -22.80 5.66
C LYS A 219 -10.87 -23.56 4.44
N ARG A 220 -11.52 -23.44 3.27
CA ARG A 220 -11.03 -24.07 2.03
C ARG A 220 -9.70 -23.47 1.64
N THR A 221 -8.81 -24.32 1.17
CA THR A 221 -7.52 -23.91 0.59
C THR A 221 -7.74 -23.41 -0.83
N ALA A 222 -6.89 -22.50 -1.27
CA ALA A 222 -6.98 -21.91 -2.59
C ALA A 222 -5.94 -22.48 -3.55
N THR A 223 -6.27 -22.46 -4.84
CA THR A 223 -5.34 -22.76 -5.92
C THR A 223 -4.54 -21.52 -6.32
N ARG A 224 -3.47 -21.72 -7.09
CA ARG A 224 -2.66 -20.63 -7.67
C ARG A 224 -3.51 -19.76 -8.59
N ALA A 225 -4.40 -20.35 -9.38
CA ALA A 225 -5.34 -19.61 -10.22
C ALA A 225 -6.31 -18.75 -9.41
N GLU A 226 -6.91 -19.29 -8.35
CA GLU A 226 -7.79 -18.54 -7.45
C GLU A 226 -7.05 -17.37 -6.78
N ALA A 227 -5.80 -17.56 -6.39
CA ALA A 227 -4.95 -16.50 -5.83
C ALA A 227 -4.71 -15.38 -6.84
N VAL A 228 -4.29 -15.70 -8.06
CA VAL A 228 -4.07 -14.70 -9.13
C VAL A 228 -5.35 -13.92 -9.43
N VAL A 229 -6.48 -14.60 -9.57
CA VAL A 229 -7.76 -13.94 -9.87
C VAL A 229 -8.20 -13.03 -8.73
N THR A 230 -8.01 -13.45 -7.48
CA THR A 230 -8.32 -12.62 -6.30
C THR A 230 -7.46 -11.34 -6.29
N VAL A 231 -6.16 -11.47 -6.53
CA VAL A 231 -5.25 -10.32 -6.56
C VAL A 231 -5.53 -9.41 -7.76
N ALA A 232 -5.76 -9.95 -8.95
CA ALA A 232 -6.11 -9.16 -10.13
C ALA A 232 -7.37 -8.31 -9.89
N ARG A 233 -8.42 -8.90 -9.31
CA ARG A 233 -9.66 -8.17 -8.97
C ARG A 233 -9.44 -7.09 -7.90
N ALA A 234 -8.62 -7.39 -6.89
CA ALA A 234 -8.26 -6.40 -5.89
C ALA A 234 -7.49 -5.21 -6.50
N LEU A 235 -6.57 -5.47 -7.43
CA LEU A 235 -5.87 -4.43 -8.18
C LEU A 235 -6.81 -3.62 -9.05
N ASP A 236 -7.70 -4.28 -9.81
CA ASP A 236 -8.64 -3.61 -10.70
C ASP A 236 -9.54 -2.65 -9.90
N TYR A 237 -10.08 -3.11 -8.77
CA TYR A 237 -10.85 -2.25 -7.87
C TYR A 237 -10.00 -1.08 -7.33
N ASN A 238 -8.75 -1.35 -6.95
CA ASN A 238 -7.89 -0.37 -6.32
C ASN A 238 -7.36 0.69 -7.30
N ARG A 239 -7.18 0.33 -8.57
CA ARG A 239 -6.76 1.25 -9.65
C ARG A 239 -7.84 2.28 -9.98
N GLY A 240 -9.12 1.99 -9.74
CA GLY A 240 -10.23 2.86 -10.12
C GLY A 240 -10.16 3.25 -11.60
N ASP A 241 -10.30 4.54 -11.90
CA ASP A 241 -10.20 5.09 -13.26
C ASP A 241 -8.74 5.35 -13.70
N GLY A 242 -7.77 5.09 -12.81
CA GLY A 242 -6.34 5.17 -13.08
C GLY A 242 -5.66 6.47 -12.63
N GLU A 243 -4.35 6.52 -12.84
CA GLU A 243 -3.54 7.70 -12.51
C GLU A 243 -3.88 8.87 -13.42
N ILE A 244 -3.95 10.05 -12.80
CA ILE A 244 -4.15 11.31 -13.52
C ILE A 244 -2.78 11.97 -13.72
N GLN A 245 -2.45 12.25 -14.98
CA GLN A 245 -1.34 13.11 -15.32
C GLN A 245 -1.84 14.57 -15.28
N ALA A 246 -1.65 15.22 -14.14
CA ALA A 246 -2.13 16.56 -13.89
C ALA A 246 -1.10 17.38 -13.11
N SER A 247 -1.17 18.69 -13.24
CA SER A 247 -0.42 19.61 -12.39
C SER A 247 -1.27 20.06 -11.20
N MET A 248 -0.60 20.45 -10.13
CA MET A 248 -1.22 21.01 -8.94
C MET A 248 -0.73 22.44 -8.76
N GLU A 249 -1.64 23.38 -8.63
CA GLU A 249 -1.35 24.76 -8.27
C GLU A 249 -1.61 24.96 -6.78
N LEU A 250 -0.56 25.29 -6.04
CA LEU A 250 -0.61 25.54 -4.61
C LEU A 250 -0.54 27.03 -4.35
N TYR A 251 -1.59 27.59 -3.80
CA TYR A 251 -1.62 29.00 -3.37
C TYR A 251 -1.29 29.04 -1.88
N ARG A 252 -0.15 29.63 -1.50
CA ARG A 252 0.20 29.89 -0.11
C ARG A 252 -0.30 31.26 0.29
N TYR A 253 -1.16 31.32 1.28
CA TYR A 253 -1.57 32.56 1.92
C TYR A 253 -0.81 32.71 3.24
N PHE A 254 -0.08 33.80 3.37
CA PHE A 254 0.48 34.19 4.67
C PHE A 254 -0.57 34.98 5.42
N ALA A 255 -0.95 34.51 6.61
CA ALA A 255 -1.85 35.25 7.48
C ALA A 255 -1.11 36.44 8.10
N TYR A 256 -1.23 37.62 7.49
CA TYR A 256 -0.77 38.86 8.11
C TYR A 256 -1.89 39.46 8.96
N PRO A 257 -1.55 40.17 10.08
CA PRO A 257 -2.56 40.79 10.96
C PRO A 257 -3.41 41.85 10.27
N HIS A 258 -3.08 42.31 9.08
CA HIS A 258 -3.72 43.44 8.39
C HIS A 258 -4.00 43.23 6.88
N GLY A 259 -4.09 41.98 6.43
CA GLY A 259 -4.45 41.70 5.03
C GLY A 259 -3.81 40.41 4.53
N SER A 260 -4.50 39.74 3.64
CA SER A 260 -3.97 38.58 2.93
C SER A 260 -3.22 39.04 1.70
N GLU A 261 -1.90 38.95 1.66
CA GLU A 261 -1.19 39.03 0.38
C GLU A 261 -1.13 37.60 -0.18
N SER A 262 -1.66 37.44 -1.40
CA SER A 262 -1.52 36.21 -2.16
C SER A 262 -0.08 36.10 -2.66
N ALA A 263 0.65 35.07 -2.27
CA ALA A 263 1.87 34.71 -2.98
C ALA A 263 1.53 34.22 -4.40
N GLU A 264 2.47 34.40 -5.34
CA GLU A 264 2.37 33.78 -6.65
C GLU A 264 2.11 32.27 -6.48
N PRO A 265 1.20 31.69 -7.28
CA PRO A 265 0.91 30.26 -7.21
C PRO A 265 2.15 29.44 -7.52
N PHE A 266 2.39 28.43 -6.73
CA PHE A 266 3.44 27.45 -6.98
C PHE A 266 2.83 26.28 -7.75
N VAL A 267 3.28 26.06 -8.97
CA VAL A 267 2.80 24.95 -9.80
C VAL A 267 3.74 23.76 -9.63
N THR A 268 3.19 22.62 -9.29
CA THR A 268 3.93 21.36 -9.18
C THR A 268 3.24 20.23 -9.93
N ASN A 269 4.02 19.38 -10.56
CA ASN A 269 3.56 18.11 -11.14
C ASN A 269 4.12 16.89 -10.36
N ARG A 270 4.68 17.12 -9.17
CA ARG A 270 5.30 16.09 -8.35
C ARG A 270 4.33 15.33 -7.47
N VAL A 271 3.11 15.84 -7.29
CA VAL A 271 2.09 15.18 -6.50
C VAL A 271 1.34 14.19 -7.37
N ARG A 272 1.47 12.91 -7.07
CA ARG A 272 0.75 11.85 -7.79
C ARG A 272 -0.72 11.90 -7.45
N MET A 273 -1.56 11.73 -8.46
CA MET A 273 -3.01 11.78 -8.34
C MET A 273 -3.65 10.53 -8.96
N LEU A 274 -4.80 10.15 -8.41
CA LEU A 274 -5.59 9.01 -8.84
C LEU A 274 -7.05 9.43 -9.01
N ALA A 275 -7.70 9.04 -10.09
CA ALA A 275 -9.15 9.10 -10.20
C ALA A 275 -9.76 7.77 -9.77
N ALA A 276 -10.69 7.81 -8.84
CA ALA A 276 -11.44 6.63 -8.43
C ALA A 276 -12.78 7.05 -7.81
N ASP A 277 -13.83 6.27 -8.04
CA ASP A 277 -15.15 6.49 -7.47
C ASP A 277 -15.73 7.90 -7.74
N GLY A 278 -15.41 8.49 -8.90
CA GLY A 278 -15.79 9.86 -9.27
C GLY A 278 -15.08 10.96 -8.49
N ARG A 279 -13.96 10.65 -7.82
CA ARG A 279 -13.17 11.56 -7.01
C ARG A 279 -11.73 11.62 -7.46
N ILE A 280 -11.05 12.71 -7.11
CA ILE A 280 -9.60 12.82 -7.21
C ILE A 280 -8.99 12.54 -5.83
N TYR A 281 -7.99 11.71 -5.85
CA TYR A 281 -7.13 11.39 -4.71
C TYR A 281 -5.73 11.91 -4.98
N VAL A 282 -5.07 12.40 -3.95
CA VAL A 282 -3.67 12.81 -4.01
C VAL A 282 -2.82 11.96 -3.08
N ASN A 283 -1.61 11.70 -3.50
CA ASN A 283 -0.64 11.02 -2.67
C ASN A 283 -0.29 11.88 -1.45
N ALA A 284 -0.56 11.37 -0.25
CA ALA A 284 -0.34 12.11 0.99
C ALA A 284 1.13 12.50 1.18
N ARG A 285 2.06 11.58 0.92
CA ARG A 285 3.50 11.83 1.08
C ARG A 285 3.97 12.94 0.15
N ASP A 286 3.57 12.87 -1.13
CA ASP A 286 3.95 13.87 -2.12
C ASP A 286 3.38 15.25 -1.73
N LEU A 287 2.09 15.31 -1.40
CA LEU A 287 1.41 16.55 -1.00
C LEU A 287 2.09 17.20 0.20
N PHE A 288 2.25 16.45 1.30
CA PHE A 288 2.82 17.01 2.53
C PHE A 288 4.28 17.42 2.35
N THR A 289 5.04 16.73 1.49
CA THR A 289 6.41 17.13 1.13
C THR A 289 6.42 18.46 0.37
N GLU A 290 5.55 18.61 -0.63
CA GLU A 290 5.47 19.86 -1.42
C GLU A 290 5.03 21.07 -0.59
N ILE A 291 4.19 20.88 0.42
CA ILE A 291 3.77 21.97 1.30
C ILE A 291 4.73 22.22 2.48
N GLY A 292 5.85 21.48 2.54
CA GLY A 292 6.92 21.70 3.53
C GLY A 292 6.63 21.11 4.90
N VAL A 293 5.80 20.07 4.99
CA VAL A 293 5.62 19.29 6.23
C VAL A 293 6.63 18.14 6.21
N ASP A 294 7.85 18.41 6.65
CA ASP A 294 8.99 17.50 6.50
C ASP A 294 9.16 16.53 7.68
N GLY A 295 8.41 16.68 8.75
CA GLY A 295 8.64 15.95 9.98
C GLY A 295 7.37 15.39 10.63
N GLY A 296 7.59 14.53 11.63
CA GLY A 296 6.50 14.06 12.45
C GLY A 296 5.61 12.98 11.84
N TRP A 297 6.10 12.30 10.81
CA TRP A 297 5.40 11.14 10.26
C TRP A 297 5.50 9.95 11.20
N ARG A 298 4.34 9.27 11.40
CA ARG A 298 4.27 7.99 12.12
C ARG A 298 3.28 7.07 11.44
N TRP A 299 3.70 5.86 11.19
CA TRP A 299 2.88 4.82 10.58
C TRP A 299 2.63 3.69 11.58
N PHE A 300 1.38 3.33 11.78
CA PHE A 300 0.96 2.20 12.61
C PHE A 300 0.48 1.05 11.73
N PRO A 301 1.36 0.12 11.35
CA PRO A 301 1.03 -0.91 10.35
C PRO A 301 -0.13 -1.79 10.78
N THR A 302 -0.21 -2.15 12.05
CA THR A 302 -1.25 -3.07 12.57
C THR A 302 -2.67 -2.56 12.38
N ARG A 303 -2.85 -1.25 12.38
CA ARG A 303 -4.15 -0.58 12.18
C ARG A 303 -4.22 0.18 10.86
N GLN A 304 -3.14 0.23 10.11
CA GLN A 304 -3.00 1.08 8.92
C GLN A 304 -3.41 2.54 9.18
N VAL A 305 -2.83 3.13 10.21
CA VAL A 305 -3.04 4.54 10.58
C VAL A 305 -1.77 5.34 10.30
N LEU A 306 -1.92 6.42 9.57
CA LEU A 306 -0.86 7.40 9.31
C LEU A 306 -1.11 8.65 10.14
N TYR A 307 -0.11 9.08 10.90
CA TYR A 307 -0.07 10.39 11.54
C TYR A 307 0.94 11.28 10.85
N VAL A 308 0.57 12.54 10.69
CA VAL A 308 1.44 13.59 10.16
C VAL A 308 1.34 14.78 11.08
N SER A 309 2.44 15.26 11.64
CA SER A 309 2.46 16.43 12.49
C SER A 309 3.36 17.51 11.93
N GLY A 310 2.88 18.75 11.89
CA GLY A 310 3.63 19.92 11.48
C GLY A 310 3.21 21.14 12.31
N GLY A 311 4.16 21.84 12.92
CA GLY A 311 3.86 22.94 13.85
C GLY A 311 2.95 22.47 15.00
N ASN A 312 1.83 23.16 15.20
CA ASN A 312 0.87 22.85 16.26
C ASN A 312 -0.29 21.95 15.77
N THR A 313 -0.20 21.45 14.54
CA THR A 313 -1.30 20.64 13.94
C THR A 313 -0.84 19.22 13.69
N SER A 314 -1.72 18.30 13.91
CA SER A 314 -1.52 16.89 13.63
C SER A 314 -2.70 16.30 12.89
N TYR A 315 -2.43 15.42 11.95
CA TYR A 315 -3.41 14.74 11.12
C TYR A 315 -3.35 13.25 11.39
N LYS A 316 -4.51 12.62 11.46
CA LYS A 316 -4.66 11.16 11.58
C LYS A 316 -5.45 10.66 10.38
N PHE A 317 -4.87 9.77 9.62
CA PHE A 317 -5.51 9.13 8.48
C PHE A 317 -5.64 7.63 8.76
N GLN A 318 -6.87 7.17 8.95
CA GLN A 318 -7.17 5.74 9.05
C GLN A 318 -7.45 5.21 7.65
N MET A 319 -6.63 4.27 7.16
CA MET A 319 -6.88 3.65 5.85
C MET A 319 -8.23 2.94 5.85
N GLY A 320 -9.03 3.21 4.83
CA GLY A 320 -10.38 2.67 4.69
C GLY A 320 -11.46 3.42 5.46
N ASN A 321 -11.11 4.48 6.14
CA ASN A 321 -12.02 5.36 6.87
C ASN A 321 -11.73 6.82 6.56
N ASP A 322 -12.46 7.66 7.26
CA ASP A 322 -12.31 9.10 7.27
C ASP A 322 -10.95 9.52 7.84
N TYR A 323 -10.59 10.75 7.59
CA TYR A 323 -9.45 11.36 8.24
C TYR A 323 -9.89 12.27 9.40
N TRP A 324 -8.97 12.47 10.34
CA TRP A 324 -9.17 13.34 11.48
C TRP A 324 -8.04 14.37 11.57
N VAL A 325 -8.39 15.59 12.00
CA VAL A 325 -7.46 16.71 12.18
C VAL A 325 -7.54 17.21 13.61
N GLY A 326 -6.40 17.26 14.32
CA GLY A 326 -6.29 17.78 15.67
C GLY A 326 -5.33 18.96 15.75
N ARG A 327 -5.62 19.88 16.68
CA ARG A 327 -4.84 21.12 16.86
C ARG A 327 -3.66 21.02 17.80
N SER A 328 -3.49 19.92 18.54
CA SER A 328 -2.36 19.75 19.44
C SER A 328 -1.87 18.30 19.50
N GLN A 329 -0.59 18.11 19.83
CA GLN A 329 -0.05 16.77 20.06
C GLN A 329 -0.71 16.06 21.26
N GLN A 330 -1.29 16.80 22.18
CA GLN A 330 -2.00 16.26 23.36
C GLN A 330 -3.34 15.67 22.99
N ASP A 331 -3.99 16.15 21.92
CA ASP A 331 -5.31 15.65 21.48
C ASP A 331 -5.25 14.21 20.95
N PHE A 332 -4.07 13.73 20.55
CA PHE A 332 -3.89 12.36 20.09
C PHE A 332 -3.77 11.31 21.20
N ALA A 333 -3.40 11.74 22.41
CA ALA A 333 -3.11 10.82 23.50
C ALA A 333 -4.37 10.32 24.22
N TYR A 334 -5.49 11.07 24.17
CA TYR A 334 -6.63 10.86 25.09
C TYR A 334 -8.02 10.93 24.48
N ALA A 335 -8.20 11.26 23.20
CA ALA A 335 -9.51 11.34 22.60
C ALA A 335 -9.67 10.34 21.45
N GLU A 336 -10.58 9.39 21.62
CA GLU A 336 -11.25 8.79 20.45
C GLU A 336 -11.81 9.96 19.62
N PRO A 337 -11.52 10.03 18.32
CA PRO A 337 -12.03 11.11 17.48
C PRO A 337 -13.55 11.08 17.54
N THR A 338 -14.16 12.09 18.12
CA THR A 338 -15.59 12.31 17.90
C THR A 338 -15.75 12.65 16.42
N PRO A 339 -16.60 11.92 15.68
CA PRO A 339 -16.97 12.31 14.34
C PRO A 339 -17.56 13.71 14.44
N ARG A 340 -16.84 14.73 13.99
CA ARG A 340 -17.48 15.99 13.69
C ARG A 340 -18.17 15.79 12.35
N ASP A 341 -19.37 16.33 12.21
CA ASP A 341 -20.26 16.28 11.04
C ASP A 341 -19.64 16.88 9.76
N ASN A 342 -18.42 16.50 9.44
CA ASN A 342 -17.79 16.85 8.19
C ASN A 342 -18.21 15.80 7.17
N GLU A 343 -19.03 16.21 6.23
CA GLU A 343 -19.33 15.39 5.04
C GLU A 343 -18.01 14.94 4.43
N LEU A 344 -17.82 13.65 4.41
CA LEU A 344 -16.61 13.02 3.96
C LEU A 344 -16.35 13.26 2.49
N LEU A 345 -15.16 13.73 2.19
CA LEU A 345 -14.68 13.88 0.82
C LEU A 345 -14.32 12.53 0.18
N GLY A 346 -14.49 11.44 0.92
CA GLY A 346 -14.19 10.08 0.50
C GLY A 346 -13.29 9.33 1.49
N ILE A 347 -13.09 8.06 1.24
CA ILE A 347 -12.34 7.15 2.12
C ILE A 347 -10.86 7.23 1.76
N VAL A 348 -9.98 7.45 2.75
CA VAL A 348 -8.53 7.34 2.57
C VAL A 348 -8.19 5.90 2.17
N ARG A 349 -7.44 5.70 1.10
CA ARG A 349 -7.12 4.37 0.55
C ARG A 349 -5.64 4.23 0.19
N PHE A 350 -5.19 3.03 -0.06
CA PHE A 350 -3.88 2.84 -0.69
C PHE A 350 -4.00 2.80 -2.21
N TYR A 351 -2.95 3.28 -2.87
CA TYR A 351 -2.67 3.00 -4.26
C TYR A 351 -1.17 2.71 -4.40
N ASN A 352 -0.83 1.54 -4.88
CA ASN A 352 0.56 1.06 -4.92
C ASN A 352 1.27 1.28 -3.57
N GLY A 353 0.58 0.93 -2.47
CA GLY A 353 1.05 1.09 -1.09
C GLY A 353 1.16 2.52 -0.58
N ASN A 354 0.89 3.52 -1.40
CA ASN A 354 0.91 4.92 -0.95
C ASN A 354 -0.46 5.34 -0.42
N PRO A 355 -0.53 6.05 0.72
CA PRO A 355 -1.78 6.59 1.22
C PRO A 355 -2.26 7.72 0.30
N MET A 356 -3.50 7.59 -0.17
CA MET A 356 -4.16 8.52 -1.08
C MET A 356 -5.29 9.22 -0.34
N LEU A 357 -5.23 10.54 -0.31
CA LEU A 357 -6.23 11.39 0.33
C LEU A 357 -7.27 11.84 -0.69
N PRO A 358 -8.56 11.68 -0.41
CA PRO A 358 -9.60 12.22 -1.26
C PRO A 358 -9.60 13.76 -1.16
N LEU A 359 -9.47 14.46 -2.27
CA LEU A 359 -9.41 15.91 -2.27
C LEU A 359 -10.72 16.58 -2.64
N HIS A 360 -11.55 15.99 -3.47
CA HIS A 360 -12.76 16.66 -3.93
C HIS A 360 -13.78 15.69 -4.57
N ASP A 361 -15.05 15.95 -4.31
CA ASP A 361 -16.16 15.52 -5.15
C ASP A 361 -16.38 16.64 -6.19
N PHE A 362 -16.16 16.36 -7.48
CA PHE A 362 -16.15 17.34 -8.58
C PHE A 362 -17.40 18.23 -8.67
N ASN A 363 -18.44 17.96 -7.89
CA ASN A 363 -19.73 18.62 -7.99
C ASN A 363 -20.19 19.35 -6.73
N ARG A 364 -19.39 19.44 -5.67
CA ARG A 364 -19.81 20.13 -4.44
C ARG A 364 -18.79 21.18 -3.99
N PRO A 365 -19.24 22.41 -3.66
CA PRO A 365 -18.37 23.37 -2.97
C PRO A 365 -17.99 22.82 -1.59
N VAL A 366 -16.71 22.83 -1.28
CA VAL A 366 -16.18 22.42 0.02
C VAL A 366 -16.62 23.44 1.06
N HIS A 367 -17.50 23.05 1.98
CA HIS A 367 -17.74 23.86 3.16
C HIS A 367 -16.53 23.79 4.09
N SER A 368 -16.10 24.95 4.58
CA SER A 368 -14.92 25.18 5.39
C SER A 368 -14.70 24.12 6.47
N LEU A 369 -13.62 23.36 6.33
CA LEU A 369 -13.05 22.59 7.44
C LEU A 369 -12.37 23.61 8.37
N GLU A 370 -13.00 23.90 9.52
CA GLU A 370 -12.43 24.76 10.55
C GLU A 370 -11.22 24.08 11.19
N GLY A 371 -10.06 24.23 10.63
CA GLY A 371 -8.83 23.72 11.20
C GLY A 371 -7.66 23.81 10.24
N PHE A 372 -6.98 24.82 10.32
CA PHE A 372 -5.62 25.20 10.03
C PHE A 372 -4.98 24.96 8.64
N LEU A 373 -5.04 23.82 8.01
CA LEU A 373 -4.63 23.64 6.61
C LEU A 373 -5.84 23.71 5.66
N TRP A 374 -7.05 23.58 6.20
CA TRP A 374 -8.24 23.29 5.44
C TRP A 374 -9.36 24.31 5.65
N SER A 375 -9.20 25.33 6.48
CA SER A 375 -10.25 26.32 6.75
C SER A 375 -10.61 27.19 5.54
N ASN A 376 -9.76 27.19 4.51
CA ASN A 376 -10.01 27.90 3.26
C ASN A 376 -9.65 27.02 2.05
N PHE A 377 -9.81 25.71 2.16
CA PHE A 377 -9.51 24.80 1.09
C PHE A 377 -10.61 24.89 0.01
N GLN A 378 -10.37 25.67 -1.01
CA GLN A 378 -11.14 25.66 -2.24
C GLN A 378 -10.29 24.97 -3.29
N GLY A 379 -10.63 23.72 -3.60
CA GLY A 379 -10.04 23.00 -4.71
C GLY A 379 -10.90 23.23 -5.95
N GLU A 380 -10.30 23.65 -7.05
CA GLU A 380 -10.93 23.76 -8.34
C GLU A 380 -10.21 22.87 -9.34
N TRP A 381 -10.98 22.00 -9.98
CA TRP A 381 -10.46 21.15 -11.04
C TRP A 381 -10.80 21.75 -12.40
N ASP A 382 -9.78 22.13 -13.15
CA ASP A 382 -9.91 22.48 -14.57
C ASP A 382 -9.67 21.23 -15.43
N ALA A 383 -10.73 20.68 -15.99
CA ALA A 383 -10.66 19.52 -16.85
C ALA A 383 -9.97 19.78 -18.20
N ALA A 384 -9.97 21.03 -18.68
CA ALA A 384 -9.37 21.38 -19.96
C ALA A 384 -7.84 21.43 -19.87
N THR A 385 -7.31 22.02 -18.81
CA THR A 385 -5.88 22.10 -18.53
C THR A 385 -5.37 20.92 -17.69
N ARG A 386 -6.29 20.10 -17.13
CA ARG A 386 -6.00 19.03 -16.17
C ARG A 386 -5.21 19.55 -14.97
N THR A 387 -5.64 20.67 -14.44
CA THR A 387 -5.01 21.31 -13.30
C THR A 387 -5.94 21.29 -12.11
N LEU A 388 -5.43 20.91 -10.96
CA LEU A 388 -6.07 21.00 -9.67
C LEU A 388 -5.48 22.20 -8.93
N SER A 389 -6.29 23.23 -8.70
CA SER A 389 -5.87 24.43 -7.98
C SER A 389 -6.44 24.40 -6.58
N PHE A 390 -5.60 24.58 -5.56
CA PHE A 390 -6.09 24.77 -4.22
C PHE A 390 -5.21 25.70 -3.36
N SER A 391 -5.87 26.34 -2.41
CA SER A 391 -5.26 27.31 -1.53
C SER A 391 -4.89 26.70 -0.20
N ILE A 392 -3.68 26.96 0.28
CA ILE A 392 -3.21 26.59 1.60
C ILE A 392 -2.96 27.88 2.38
N CYS A 393 -3.65 28.02 3.51
CA CYS A 393 -3.32 29.08 4.46
C CYS A 393 -2.14 28.62 5.31
N ASP A 394 -0.99 29.28 5.20
CA ASP A 394 0.13 29.06 6.10
C ASP A 394 -0.11 29.89 7.38
N PRO A 395 -0.31 29.22 8.50
CA PRO A 395 -0.63 29.90 9.75
C PRO A 395 0.60 30.27 10.58
N THR A 396 1.79 30.03 10.10
CA THR A 396 2.98 30.47 10.83
C THR A 396 3.00 32.00 10.82
N PRO A 397 2.73 32.67 11.96
CA PRO A 397 3.12 34.07 12.08
C PRO A 397 4.64 34.08 11.97
N ASN A 398 5.14 34.88 11.03
CA ASN A 398 6.55 35.08 10.84
C ASN A 398 7.31 35.12 12.16
N GLY A 399 8.29 34.26 12.23
CA GLY A 399 9.57 34.43 12.83
C GLY A 399 9.66 35.12 14.18
N SER A 400 10.07 34.37 15.07
CA SER A 400 11.07 34.79 16.05
C SER A 400 12.17 33.75 16.09
#